data_67e10d991f400bccfb1609d8c0312f14
#
_entry.id   67e10d991f400bccfb1609d8c0312f14
#
_cell.length_a   1.000
_cell.length_b   1.000
_cell.length_c   1.000
_cell.angle_alpha   90.00
_cell.angle_beta   90.00
_cell.angle_gamma   90.00
#
_symmetry.space_group_name_H-M   'P 1'
#
loop_
_entity.id
_entity.type
_entity.pdbx_description
1 polymer ?
#
loop_
_entity_poly.entity_id
_entity_poly.type
_entity_poly.pdbx_seq_one_letter_code
_entity_poly.pdbx_strand_id
1 'polypeptide(L)'
;MYSGFTRKMTAARVAVALAAVGGCGLAAAPAMAASDYANTLQALQQQEFRELSKELGGAVAFKGVVPAEGLGVLGFDISASATGFKLKDRSLWSRASNGSKVDQYVAMGGIRAHKGLPNNIDLDAFYNKATNNIGVWGAGVRWAFIEGSTVMPAVAIRGSYSALSGVDQLKMNTTGVDLSISKGILMFTPYAGVGKVWVRSTPKDVPGLKRESFSLNRAFAGVNINLGINL
;
A
#
# COMPACT_ATOMS: atom_id res chain seq x y z
N MET A 1 -39.35 15.08 22.99
CA MET A 1 -39.21 13.88 22.21
C MET A 1 -38.86 14.31 20.79
N TYR A 2 -37.58 14.56 20.51
CA TYR A 2 -37.06 14.91 19.19
C TYR A 2 -35.95 13.93 18.84
N SER A 3 -36.27 12.96 17.98
CA SER A 3 -35.35 12.01 17.39
C SER A 3 -34.51 12.73 16.31
N GLY A 4 -33.26 13.04 16.64
CA GLY A 4 -32.29 13.56 15.69
C GLY A 4 -31.76 12.44 14.80
N PHE A 5 -32.35 12.29 13.61
CA PHE A 5 -31.89 11.39 12.55
C PHE A 5 -30.67 12.05 11.88
N THR A 6 -29.49 11.80 12.40
CA THR A 6 -28.25 12.20 11.73
C THR A 6 -27.98 11.29 10.55
N ARG A 7 -28.40 11.72 9.36
CA ARG A 7 -27.98 11.17 8.07
C ARG A 7 -26.46 11.37 7.96
N LYS A 8 -25.68 10.32 8.19
CA LYS A 8 -24.26 10.29 7.81
C LYS A 8 -24.20 10.17 6.28
N MET A 9 -24.06 11.30 5.61
CA MET A 9 -23.91 11.37 4.16
C MET A 9 -22.52 10.87 3.76
N THR A 10 -22.46 10.08 2.70
CA THR A 10 -21.22 9.58 2.11
C THR A 10 -20.45 10.76 1.52
N ALA A 11 -19.36 11.15 2.13
CA ALA A 11 -18.49 12.21 1.62
C ALA A 11 -17.43 11.60 0.69
N ALA A 12 -17.24 12.18 -0.49
CA ALA A 12 -16.10 11.87 -1.33
C ALA A 12 -14.81 12.29 -0.62
N ARG A 13 -13.93 11.34 -0.33
CA ARG A 13 -12.68 11.56 0.37
C ARG A 13 -11.52 11.48 -0.62
N VAL A 14 -10.75 12.55 -0.73
CA VAL A 14 -9.47 12.52 -1.44
C VAL A 14 -8.39 12.19 -0.42
N ALA A 15 -7.88 10.97 -0.47
CA ALA A 15 -6.78 10.53 0.38
C ALA A 15 -5.46 10.79 -0.36
N VAL A 16 -4.68 11.75 0.09
CA VAL A 16 -3.29 11.90 -0.33
C VAL A 16 -2.42 11.18 0.69
N ALA A 17 -1.95 10.01 0.31
CA ALA A 17 -1.11 9.20 1.17
C ALA A 17 0.35 9.32 0.76
N LEU A 18 1.18 9.86 1.63
CA LEU A 18 2.63 9.76 1.55
C LEU A 18 3.07 8.51 2.35
N ALA A 19 3.30 7.41 1.65
CA ALA A 19 3.99 6.28 2.24
C ALA A 19 5.50 6.51 2.10
N ALA A 20 6.12 7.08 3.13
CA ALA A 20 7.56 7.20 3.20
C ALA A 20 8.17 5.85 3.58
N VAL A 21 8.61 5.08 2.59
CA VAL A 21 9.67 4.10 2.78
C VAL A 21 10.96 4.86 2.50
N GLY A 22 11.54 5.49 3.54
CA GLY A 22 12.82 6.18 3.46
C GLY A 22 12.87 7.35 2.46
N GLY A 23 12.49 8.52 2.91
CA GLY A 23 12.80 9.84 2.35
C GLY A 23 12.46 10.04 0.88
N CYS A 24 11.41 10.81 0.57
CA CYS A 24 11.46 11.69 -0.59
C CYS A 24 10.22 12.55 -0.79
N GLY A 25 10.48 13.73 -1.33
CA GLY A 25 9.53 14.76 -1.68
C GLY A 25 8.62 14.39 -2.88
N LEU A 26 7.48 15.02 -2.89
CA LEU A 26 6.50 14.99 -3.98
C LEU A 26 7.08 15.60 -5.26
N ALA A 27 7.36 14.77 -6.24
CA ALA A 27 7.42 15.20 -7.63
C ALA A 27 6.49 14.28 -8.42
N ALA A 28 5.48 14.85 -9.09
CA ALA A 28 4.72 14.13 -10.08
C ALA A 28 5.68 13.74 -11.21
N ALA A 29 6.12 12.49 -11.23
CA ALA A 29 6.92 11.97 -12.32
C ALA A 29 6.00 11.61 -13.51
N PRO A 30 6.38 11.95 -14.75
CA PRO A 30 5.65 11.49 -15.92
C PRO A 30 5.63 9.96 -15.95
N ALA A 31 4.50 9.39 -16.35
CA ALA A 31 4.35 7.96 -16.57
C ALA A 31 5.25 7.56 -17.76
N MET A 32 6.47 7.13 -17.45
CA MET A 32 7.38 6.58 -18.44
C MET A 32 7.18 5.07 -18.52
N ALA A 33 7.22 4.55 -19.74
CA ALA A 33 7.03 3.14 -20.05
C ALA A 33 8.06 2.29 -19.28
N ALA A 34 7.59 1.56 -18.29
CA ALA A 34 8.39 0.55 -17.63
C ALA A 34 8.46 -0.67 -18.54
N SER A 35 9.63 -0.94 -19.10
CA SER A 35 9.95 -2.19 -19.78
C SER A 35 9.82 -3.38 -18.83
N ASP A 36 9.74 -4.60 -19.35
CA ASP A 36 9.54 -5.87 -18.62
C ASP A 36 10.48 -6.05 -17.42
N TYR A 37 10.11 -5.45 -16.29
CA TYR A 37 10.86 -5.58 -15.05
C TYR A 37 10.70 -6.99 -14.49
N ALA A 38 11.83 -7.60 -14.13
CA ALA A 38 11.92 -8.90 -13.48
C ALA A 38 11.49 -10.12 -14.32
N ASN A 39 11.54 -10.05 -15.65
CA ASN A 39 11.32 -11.21 -16.52
C ASN A 39 12.60 -11.99 -16.88
N THR A 40 13.77 -11.56 -16.37
CA THR A 40 15.07 -12.22 -16.61
C THR A 40 15.86 -12.41 -15.33
N LEU A 41 15.28 -13.11 -14.37
CA LEU A 41 15.93 -13.40 -13.09
C LEU A 41 17.12 -14.36 -13.21
N GLN A 42 17.28 -15.03 -14.35
CA GLN A 42 18.36 -16.00 -14.59
C GLN A 42 19.76 -15.40 -14.50
N ALA A 43 19.89 -14.09 -14.72
CA ALA A 43 21.16 -13.37 -14.62
C ALA A 43 21.56 -13.00 -13.19
N LEU A 44 20.71 -13.28 -12.21
CA LEU A 44 20.91 -12.89 -10.82
C LEU A 44 21.52 -14.02 -9.98
N GLN A 45 22.42 -13.65 -9.08
CA GLN A 45 22.85 -14.51 -7.98
C GLN A 45 21.82 -14.50 -6.85
N GLN A 46 21.86 -15.51 -5.97
CA GLN A 46 20.90 -15.63 -4.86
C GLN A 46 20.87 -14.39 -3.94
N GLN A 47 22.00 -13.77 -3.67
CA GLN A 47 22.06 -12.56 -2.84
C GLN A 47 21.41 -11.38 -3.55
N GLU A 48 21.64 -11.22 -4.85
CA GLU A 48 21.02 -10.18 -5.68
C GLU A 48 19.50 -10.36 -5.76
N PHE A 49 19.04 -11.59 -5.92
CA PHE A 49 17.62 -11.93 -5.87
C PHE A 49 16.99 -11.57 -4.52
N ARG A 50 17.71 -11.77 -3.42
CA ARG A 50 17.26 -11.38 -2.08
C ARG A 50 17.13 -9.86 -1.96
N GLU A 51 18.09 -9.08 -2.45
CA GLU A 51 18.03 -7.60 -2.40
C GLU A 51 16.88 -7.07 -3.29
N LEU A 52 16.73 -7.60 -4.51
CA LEU A 52 15.60 -7.31 -5.39
C LEU A 52 14.26 -7.61 -4.68
N SER A 53 14.19 -8.76 -4.03
CA SER A 53 12.99 -9.19 -3.30
C SER A 53 12.67 -8.29 -2.10
N LYS A 54 13.67 -7.72 -1.42
CA LYS A 54 13.45 -6.75 -0.34
C LYS A 54 12.86 -5.44 -0.87
N GLU A 55 13.39 -4.90 -1.96
CA GLU A 55 12.87 -3.67 -2.57
C GLU A 55 11.45 -3.87 -3.08
N LEU A 56 11.24 -4.92 -3.87
CA LEU A 56 9.92 -5.24 -4.43
C LEU A 56 8.91 -5.60 -3.34
N GLY A 57 9.33 -6.31 -2.30
CA GLY A 57 8.49 -6.64 -1.14
C GLY A 57 7.94 -5.40 -0.43
N GLY A 58 8.77 -4.36 -0.30
CA GLY A 58 8.32 -3.05 0.19
C GLY A 58 7.30 -2.37 -0.73
N ALA A 59 7.48 -2.49 -2.04
CA ALA A 59 6.54 -1.94 -3.03
C ALA A 59 5.21 -2.69 -3.07
N VAL A 60 5.25 -4.03 -3.01
CA VAL A 60 4.06 -4.92 -3.04
C VAL A 60 3.28 -4.88 -1.72
N ALA A 61 3.92 -4.59 -0.60
CA ALA A 61 3.27 -4.56 0.70
C ALA A 61 2.06 -3.63 0.73
N PHE A 62 0.99 -4.08 1.39
CA PHE A 62 -0.22 -3.29 1.61
C PHE A 62 0.11 -1.92 2.20
N LYS A 63 -0.42 -0.84 1.62
CA LYS A 63 -0.22 0.53 2.11
C LYS A 63 -1.38 0.95 3.02
N GLY A 64 -1.09 1.29 4.27
CA GLY A 64 -2.05 1.81 5.22
C GLY A 64 -2.34 3.29 4.99
N VAL A 65 -3.08 3.62 3.95
CA VAL A 65 -3.31 5.01 3.49
C VAL A 65 -4.60 5.63 4.02
N VAL A 66 -5.14 5.12 5.11
CA VAL A 66 -6.39 5.62 5.72
C VAL A 66 -6.20 5.85 7.21
N PRO A 67 -6.92 6.83 7.80
CA PRO A 67 -6.94 7.06 9.23
C PRO A 67 -7.32 5.83 10.03
N ALA A 68 -6.98 5.82 11.33
CA ALA A 68 -7.29 4.73 12.24
C ALA A 68 -8.78 4.64 12.60
N GLU A 69 -9.52 5.73 12.45
CA GLU A 69 -10.95 5.82 12.76
C GLU A 69 -11.78 4.88 11.87
N GLY A 70 -12.71 4.14 12.47
CA GLY A 70 -13.60 3.23 11.77
C GLY A 70 -14.63 3.96 10.89
N LEU A 71 -15.02 3.37 9.76
CA LEU A 71 -16.02 3.94 8.86
C LEU A 71 -17.45 3.79 9.40
N GLY A 72 -17.67 2.88 10.35
CA GLY A 72 -19.00 2.51 10.84
C GLY A 72 -19.78 1.66 9.83
N VAL A 73 -20.87 1.04 10.31
CA VAL A 73 -21.63 -0.01 9.56
C VAL A 73 -22.12 0.45 8.18
N LEU A 74 -22.56 1.70 8.07
CA LEU A 74 -23.03 2.27 6.81
C LEU A 74 -21.90 2.86 5.96
N GLY A 75 -20.67 2.96 6.51
CA GLY A 75 -19.54 3.56 5.84
C GLY A 75 -19.06 2.70 4.67
N PHE A 76 -18.86 3.36 3.54
CA PHE A 76 -18.29 2.80 2.33
C PHE A 76 -17.48 3.88 1.61
N ASP A 77 -16.31 3.52 1.11
CA ASP A 77 -15.44 4.45 0.38
C ASP A 77 -14.84 3.73 -0.82
N ILE A 78 -14.86 4.40 -1.98
CA ILE A 78 -14.08 4.00 -3.16
C ILE A 78 -13.19 5.17 -3.53
N SER A 79 -11.91 4.91 -3.72
CA SER A 79 -10.94 5.92 -4.05
C SER A 79 -9.99 5.47 -5.15
N ALA A 80 -9.51 6.45 -5.95
CA ALA A 80 -8.35 6.25 -6.81
C ALA A 80 -7.07 6.44 -5.99
N SER A 81 -6.03 5.69 -6.31
CA SER A 81 -4.74 5.76 -5.64
C SER A 81 -3.60 5.86 -6.65
N ALA A 82 -2.60 6.66 -6.32
CA ALA A 82 -1.32 6.67 -7.00
C ALA A 82 -0.22 6.41 -5.97
N THR A 83 0.71 5.53 -6.30
CA THR A 83 1.82 5.16 -5.43
C THR A 83 3.11 5.22 -6.23
N GLY A 84 4.12 5.91 -5.69
CA GLY A 84 5.48 5.92 -6.24
C GLY A 84 6.46 5.27 -5.27
N PHE A 85 7.45 4.57 -5.78
CA PHE A 85 8.56 4.07 -4.99
C PHE A 85 9.88 4.28 -5.71
N LYS A 86 10.94 4.51 -4.93
CA LYS A 86 12.29 4.74 -5.42
C LYS A 86 13.06 3.43 -5.39
N LEU A 87 13.68 3.08 -6.52
CA LEU A 87 14.61 1.96 -6.61
C LEU A 87 15.97 2.37 -6.01
N LYS A 88 16.53 1.53 -5.16
CA LYS A 88 17.83 1.76 -4.54
C LYS A 88 18.97 1.42 -5.49
N ASP A 89 18.89 0.26 -6.12
CA ASP A 89 19.91 -0.24 -7.03
C ASP A 89 19.38 -0.44 -8.46
N ARG A 90 19.52 0.60 -9.29
CA ARG A 90 19.09 0.57 -10.70
C ARG A 90 19.86 -0.47 -11.52
N SER A 91 21.11 -0.77 -11.17
CA SER A 91 21.92 -1.74 -11.89
C SER A 91 21.40 -3.14 -11.71
N LEU A 92 20.96 -3.48 -10.51
CA LEU A 92 20.32 -4.74 -10.18
C LEU A 92 19.01 -4.91 -10.97
N TRP A 93 18.17 -3.88 -11.00
CA TRP A 93 16.91 -3.89 -11.75
C TRP A 93 17.14 -3.97 -13.26
N SER A 94 18.15 -3.29 -13.80
CA SER A 94 18.52 -3.39 -15.21
C SER A 94 18.89 -4.83 -15.59
N ARG A 95 19.70 -5.51 -14.77
CA ARG A 95 20.02 -6.94 -15.01
C ARG A 95 18.80 -7.84 -14.93
N ALA A 96 17.93 -7.60 -13.97
CA ALA A 96 16.66 -8.32 -13.84
C ALA A 96 15.69 -8.07 -15.01
N SER A 97 15.93 -7.03 -15.82
CA SER A 97 15.10 -6.60 -16.97
C SER A 97 15.83 -6.76 -18.30
N ASN A 98 16.76 -7.71 -18.41
CA ASN A 98 17.53 -7.97 -19.62
C ASN A 98 18.26 -6.74 -20.16
N GLY A 99 18.88 -5.94 -19.29
CA GLY A 99 19.64 -4.74 -19.66
C GLY A 99 18.81 -3.52 -20.03
N SER A 100 17.49 -3.58 -19.88
CA SER A 100 16.63 -2.43 -20.14
C SER A 100 16.95 -1.26 -19.21
N LYS A 101 16.79 -0.03 -19.72
CA LYS A 101 16.91 1.17 -18.85
C LYS A 101 15.76 1.18 -17.85
N VAL A 102 16.11 1.26 -16.58
CA VAL A 102 15.15 1.29 -15.48
C VAL A 102 15.14 2.68 -14.85
N ASP A 103 13.95 3.26 -14.73
CA ASP A 103 13.78 4.54 -14.05
C ASP A 103 13.98 4.39 -12.55
N GLN A 104 14.52 5.45 -11.92
CA GLN A 104 14.74 5.46 -10.48
C GLN A 104 13.44 5.44 -9.68
N TYR A 105 12.36 5.92 -10.27
CA TYR A 105 11.04 5.98 -9.66
C TYR A 105 10.05 5.16 -10.46
N VAL A 106 9.35 4.26 -9.80
CA VAL A 106 8.27 3.47 -10.40
C VAL A 106 6.94 3.95 -9.82
N ALA A 107 6.01 4.31 -10.70
CA ALA A 107 4.68 4.73 -10.33
C ALA A 107 3.65 3.65 -10.64
N MET A 108 2.66 3.52 -9.77
CA MET A 108 1.53 2.59 -9.91
C MET A 108 0.25 3.36 -9.63
N GLY A 109 -0.74 3.21 -10.50
CA GLY A 109 -2.08 3.74 -10.29
C GLY A 109 -3.08 2.63 -10.00
N GLY A 110 -4.16 2.93 -9.29
CA GLY A 110 -5.16 1.92 -9.00
C GLY A 110 -6.37 2.44 -8.25
N ILE A 111 -7.17 1.49 -7.81
CA ILE A 111 -8.40 1.70 -7.06
C ILE A 111 -8.33 1.02 -5.71
N ARG A 112 -9.05 1.57 -4.76
CA ARG A 112 -9.18 1.04 -3.41
C ARG A 112 -10.64 1.14 -2.97
N ALA A 113 -11.09 0.13 -2.25
CA ALA A 113 -12.41 0.10 -1.65
C ALA A 113 -12.29 -0.20 -0.15
N HIS A 114 -13.11 0.48 0.64
CA HIS A 114 -13.21 0.28 2.08
C HIS A 114 -14.67 0.09 2.45
N LYS A 115 -14.94 -0.83 3.37
CA LYS A 115 -16.26 -1.10 3.91
C LYS A 115 -16.20 -1.22 5.43
N GLY A 116 -16.98 -0.39 6.12
CA GLY A 116 -17.17 -0.49 7.56
C GLY A 116 -18.15 -1.60 7.92
N LEU A 117 -17.84 -2.30 9.00
CA LEU A 117 -18.62 -3.36 9.63
C LEU A 117 -18.98 -2.97 11.07
N PRO A 118 -19.86 -3.73 11.76
CA PRO A 118 -20.07 -3.56 13.20
C PRO A 118 -18.77 -3.67 14.01
N ASN A 119 -18.79 -3.13 15.23
CA ASN A 119 -17.69 -3.18 16.20
C ASN A 119 -16.39 -2.51 15.72
N ASN A 120 -16.52 -1.43 14.90
CA ASN A 120 -15.38 -0.65 14.38
C ASN A 120 -14.37 -1.47 13.58
N ILE A 121 -14.84 -2.50 12.92
CA ILE A 121 -14.07 -3.29 11.97
C ILE A 121 -14.29 -2.72 10.58
N ASP A 122 -13.23 -2.62 9.78
CA ASP A 122 -13.30 -2.25 8.38
C ASP A 122 -12.58 -3.29 7.52
N LEU A 123 -13.13 -3.53 6.35
CA LEU A 123 -12.50 -4.31 5.29
C LEU A 123 -11.88 -3.36 4.26
N ASP A 124 -10.69 -3.66 3.85
CA ASP A 124 -9.94 -2.93 2.82
C ASP A 124 -9.64 -3.87 1.65
N ALA A 125 -9.77 -3.39 0.42
CA ALA A 125 -9.26 -4.06 -0.76
C ALA A 125 -8.67 -3.04 -1.73
N PHE A 126 -7.63 -3.42 -2.47
CA PHE A 126 -7.05 -2.57 -3.50
C PHE A 126 -6.52 -3.37 -4.68
N TYR A 127 -6.47 -2.71 -5.82
CA TYR A 127 -5.76 -3.15 -7.01
C TYR A 127 -5.00 -1.98 -7.61
N ASN A 128 -3.68 -2.10 -7.72
CA ASN A 128 -2.82 -1.14 -8.37
C ASN A 128 -2.13 -1.79 -9.56
N LYS A 129 -1.97 -1.02 -10.63
CA LYS A 129 -1.29 -1.45 -11.85
C LYS A 129 -0.18 -0.46 -12.20
N ALA A 130 1.00 -0.97 -12.52
CA ALA A 130 2.05 -0.21 -13.17
C ALA A 130 1.90 -0.31 -14.69
N THR A 131 2.61 0.53 -15.41
CA THR A 131 2.80 0.37 -16.86
C THR A 131 3.36 -1.05 -17.10
N ASN A 132 3.00 -1.79 -18.10
CA ASN A 132 3.49 -3.18 -18.43
C ASN A 132 2.84 -4.34 -17.67
N ASN A 133 1.56 -4.30 -17.44
CA ASN A 133 0.79 -5.42 -16.86
C ASN A 133 1.19 -5.89 -15.46
N ILE A 134 2.21 -5.32 -14.82
CA ILE A 134 2.55 -5.62 -13.44
C ILE A 134 1.46 -5.03 -12.54
N GLY A 135 0.80 -5.89 -11.81
CA GLY A 135 -0.26 -5.52 -10.87
C GLY A 135 0.08 -5.92 -9.45
N VAL A 136 -0.49 -5.21 -8.50
CA VAL A 136 -0.47 -5.56 -7.08
C VAL A 136 -1.90 -5.47 -6.56
N TRP A 137 -2.40 -6.55 -6.02
CA TRP A 137 -3.68 -6.57 -5.34
C TRP A 137 -3.51 -6.94 -3.88
N GLY A 138 -4.45 -6.56 -3.06
CA GLY A 138 -4.41 -6.92 -1.65
C GLY A 138 -5.71 -6.62 -0.94
N ALA A 139 -5.83 -7.22 0.24
CA ALA A 139 -6.93 -7.01 1.16
C ALA A 139 -6.43 -6.89 2.58
N GLY A 140 -7.22 -6.27 3.44
CA GLY A 140 -6.91 -6.10 4.85
C GLY A 140 -8.16 -6.02 5.70
N VAL A 141 -7.98 -6.31 6.97
CA VAL A 141 -8.97 -6.10 8.03
C VAL A 141 -8.36 -5.15 9.04
N ARG A 142 -9.07 -4.10 9.36
CA ARG A 142 -8.69 -3.11 10.36
C ARG A 142 -9.71 -3.12 11.49
N TRP A 143 -9.23 -3.04 12.71
CA TRP A 143 -10.06 -2.88 13.90
C TRP A 143 -9.62 -1.65 14.68
N ALA A 144 -10.49 -0.65 14.77
CA ALA A 144 -10.32 0.55 15.58
C ALA A 144 -10.77 0.23 17.01
N PHE A 145 -9.86 -0.23 17.85
CA PHE A 145 -10.17 -0.60 19.23
C PHE A 145 -10.23 0.60 20.19
N ILE A 146 -9.68 1.75 19.76
CA ILE A 146 -9.93 3.05 20.36
C ILE A 146 -10.59 3.92 19.31
N GLU A 147 -11.85 4.27 19.54
CA GLU A 147 -12.58 5.21 18.69
C GLU A 147 -12.05 6.63 18.92
N GLY A 148 -11.85 7.35 17.83
CA GLY A 148 -11.52 8.77 17.89
C GLY A 148 -12.72 9.60 18.35
N SER A 149 -12.44 10.65 19.11
CA SER A 149 -13.42 11.66 19.51
C SER A 149 -12.85 13.05 19.29
N THR A 150 -13.60 14.09 19.63
CA THR A 150 -13.09 15.47 19.58
C THR A 150 -11.82 15.66 20.42
N VAL A 151 -11.66 14.90 21.49
CA VAL A 151 -10.52 15.02 22.43
C VAL A 151 -9.51 13.87 22.22
N MET A 152 -9.97 12.66 22.00
CA MET A 152 -9.12 11.45 21.93
C MET A 152 -8.77 11.07 20.50
N PRO A 153 -7.53 10.62 20.22
CA PRO A 153 -7.17 10.03 18.94
C PRO A 153 -7.81 8.64 18.79
N ALA A 154 -8.02 8.22 17.55
CA ALA A 154 -8.34 6.84 17.21
C ALA A 154 -7.07 6.01 17.14
N VAL A 155 -7.15 4.74 17.57
CA VAL A 155 -6.07 3.76 17.44
C VAL A 155 -6.62 2.48 16.84
N ALA A 156 -5.93 1.96 15.84
CA ALA A 156 -6.36 0.76 15.14
C ALA A 156 -5.20 -0.21 14.87
N ILE A 157 -5.51 -1.49 14.89
CA ILE A 157 -4.66 -2.55 14.38
C ILE A 157 -5.18 -3.02 13.02
N ARG A 158 -4.29 -3.36 12.11
CA ARG A 158 -4.63 -3.90 10.77
C ARG A 158 -3.83 -5.15 10.50
N GLY A 159 -4.52 -6.20 10.05
CA GLY A 159 -3.95 -7.34 9.36
C GLY A 159 -4.13 -7.19 7.86
N SER A 160 -3.14 -7.50 7.05
CA SER A 160 -3.21 -7.32 5.60
C SER A 160 -2.46 -8.41 4.83
N TYR A 161 -2.93 -8.64 3.60
CA TYR A 161 -2.29 -9.50 2.62
C TYR A 161 -2.21 -8.77 1.28
N SER A 162 -1.11 -8.96 0.55
CA SER A 162 -1.02 -8.51 -0.84
C SER A 162 -0.16 -9.44 -1.68
N ALA A 163 -0.40 -9.43 -2.99
CA ALA A 163 0.29 -10.28 -3.94
C ALA A 163 0.61 -9.53 -5.24
N LEU A 164 1.76 -9.87 -5.80
CA LEU A 164 2.20 -9.44 -7.11
C LEU A 164 1.51 -10.27 -8.20
N SER A 165 1.14 -9.64 -9.29
CA SER A 165 0.59 -10.26 -10.49
C SER A 165 1.23 -9.69 -11.75
N GLY A 166 1.17 -10.41 -12.86
CA GLY A 166 1.71 -9.96 -14.15
C GLY A 166 3.24 -10.10 -14.27
N VAL A 167 3.87 -10.94 -13.44
CA VAL A 167 5.30 -11.30 -13.55
C VAL A 167 5.41 -12.81 -13.62
N ASP A 168 5.94 -13.33 -14.73
CA ASP A 168 5.94 -14.78 -15.00
C ASP A 168 6.97 -15.52 -14.16
N GLN A 169 8.18 -14.97 -14.03
CA GLN A 169 9.29 -15.62 -13.33
C GLN A 169 9.32 -15.39 -11.81
N LEU A 170 8.35 -14.64 -11.27
CA LEU A 170 8.33 -14.29 -9.85
C LEU A 170 6.93 -14.37 -9.25
N LYS A 171 6.78 -15.19 -8.22
CA LYS A 171 5.61 -15.15 -7.34
C LYS A 171 6.00 -14.47 -6.03
N MET A 172 5.36 -13.34 -5.74
CA MET A 172 5.57 -12.62 -4.49
C MET A 172 4.27 -12.37 -3.76
N ASN A 173 4.27 -12.61 -2.47
CA ASN A 173 3.18 -12.21 -1.59
C ASN A 173 3.72 -11.64 -0.28
N THR A 174 2.91 -10.83 0.36
CA THR A 174 3.23 -10.22 1.65
C THR A 174 2.07 -10.36 2.61
N THR A 175 2.39 -10.53 3.87
CA THR A 175 1.44 -10.43 4.99
C THR A 175 1.93 -9.34 5.92
N GLY A 176 1.05 -8.52 6.45
CA GLY A 176 1.45 -7.40 7.30
C GLY A 176 0.56 -7.24 8.51
N VAL A 177 1.15 -6.71 9.58
CA VAL A 177 0.42 -6.22 10.76
C VAL A 177 0.89 -4.80 11.04
N ASP A 178 -0.05 -3.88 11.25
CA ASP A 178 0.20 -2.48 11.53
C ASP A 178 -0.57 -2.02 12.76
N LEU A 179 0.04 -1.14 13.51
CA LEU A 179 -0.61 -0.30 14.51
C LEU A 179 -0.61 1.14 14.00
N SER A 180 -1.74 1.80 14.01
CA SER A 180 -1.90 3.16 13.53
C SER A 180 -2.70 4.02 14.50
N ILE A 181 -2.40 5.32 14.48
CA ILE A 181 -3.08 6.36 15.24
C ILE A 181 -3.53 7.46 14.28
N SER A 182 -4.68 8.06 14.53
CA SER A 182 -5.16 9.23 13.78
C SER A 182 -5.93 10.18 14.67
N LYS A 183 -5.97 11.46 14.24
CA LYS A 183 -6.75 12.49 14.94
C LYS A 183 -7.42 13.41 13.93
N GLY A 184 -8.73 13.48 13.96
CA GLY A 184 -9.50 14.47 13.20
C GLY A 184 -9.29 15.88 13.74
N ILE A 185 -8.91 16.83 12.91
CA ILE A 185 -8.74 18.25 13.21
C ILE A 185 -9.40 19.03 12.06
N LEU A 186 -10.62 19.50 12.29
CA LEU A 186 -11.41 20.18 11.26
C LEU A 186 -11.56 19.30 9.97
N MET A 187 -11.05 19.78 8.84
CA MET A 187 -11.07 19.07 7.57
C MET A 187 -9.89 18.09 7.39
N PHE A 188 -8.90 18.14 8.28
CA PHE A 188 -7.70 17.33 8.19
C PHE A 188 -7.73 16.18 9.19
N THR A 189 -7.32 15.00 8.76
CA THR A 189 -7.13 13.85 9.64
C THR A 189 -5.73 13.29 9.44
N PRO A 190 -4.71 13.85 10.12
CA PRO A 190 -3.39 13.26 10.14
C PRO A 190 -3.44 11.87 10.77
N TYR A 191 -2.61 10.98 10.25
CA TYR A 191 -2.43 9.64 10.76
C TYR A 191 -0.98 9.19 10.63
N ALA A 192 -0.57 8.31 11.52
CA ALA A 192 0.74 7.67 11.48
C ALA A 192 0.61 6.23 11.96
N GLY A 193 1.58 5.41 11.61
CA GLY A 193 1.61 4.03 12.05
C GLY A 193 2.96 3.37 11.86
N VAL A 194 3.09 2.24 12.55
CA VAL A 194 4.24 1.35 12.45
C VAL A 194 3.76 -0.08 12.25
N GLY A 195 4.58 -0.90 11.64
CA GLY A 195 4.18 -2.28 11.40
C GLY A 195 5.33 -3.17 10.95
N LYS A 196 4.98 -4.43 10.76
CA LYS A 196 5.88 -5.46 10.26
C LYS A 196 5.23 -6.17 9.08
N VAL A 197 6.04 -6.40 8.05
CA VAL A 197 5.62 -7.08 6.82
C VAL A 197 6.50 -8.31 6.65
N TRP A 198 5.89 -9.45 6.46
CA TRP A 198 6.55 -10.69 6.06
C TRP A 198 6.40 -10.86 4.55
N VAL A 199 7.52 -11.01 3.89
CA VAL A 199 7.60 -11.15 2.44
C VAL A 199 8.01 -12.57 2.10
N ARG A 200 7.31 -13.16 1.14
CA ARG A 200 7.69 -14.44 0.52
C ARG A 200 7.84 -14.22 -0.97
N SER A 201 9.05 -14.46 -1.47
CA SER A 201 9.44 -14.31 -2.87
C SER A 201 9.90 -15.66 -3.39
N THR A 202 9.25 -16.15 -4.43
CA THR A 202 9.51 -17.47 -5.01
C THR A 202 9.81 -17.31 -6.49
N PRO A 203 11.03 -17.61 -6.94
CA PRO A 203 11.35 -17.65 -8.37
C PRO A 203 10.58 -18.81 -9.03
N LYS A 204 10.12 -18.61 -10.24
CA LYS A 204 9.46 -19.63 -11.07
C LYS A 204 10.33 -19.92 -12.27
N ASP A 205 10.58 -21.20 -12.52
CA ASP A 205 11.31 -21.68 -13.70
C ASP A 205 12.70 -21.02 -13.91
N VAL A 206 13.35 -20.65 -12.78
CA VAL A 206 14.67 -20.03 -12.77
C VAL A 206 15.65 -20.97 -12.05
N PRO A 207 16.46 -21.76 -12.77
CA PRO A 207 17.45 -22.64 -12.17
C PRO A 207 18.46 -21.86 -11.33
N GLY A 208 18.83 -22.40 -10.18
CA GLY A 208 19.86 -21.81 -9.30
C GLY A 208 19.33 -20.82 -8.26
N LEU A 209 18.14 -20.25 -8.43
CA LEU A 209 17.53 -19.38 -7.42
C LEU A 209 16.59 -20.16 -6.49
N LYS A 210 16.67 -19.85 -5.21
CA LYS A 210 15.82 -20.41 -4.15
C LYS A 210 14.84 -19.38 -3.62
N ARG A 211 13.73 -19.86 -3.04
CA ARG A 211 12.76 -19.01 -2.34
C ARG A 211 13.42 -18.19 -1.25
N GLU A 212 13.03 -16.93 -1.18
CA GLU A 212 13.38 -16.01 -0.11
C GLU A 212 12.17 -15.72 0.79
N SER A 213 12.40 -15.69 2.08
CA SER A 213 11.41 -15.29 3.09
C SER A 213 12.09 -14.44 4.15
N PHE A 214 11.55 -13.26 4.40
CA PHE A 214 12.12 -12.30 5.34
C PHE A 214 11.04 -11.35 5.84
N SER A 215 11.38 -10.54 6.85
CA SER A 215 10.49 -9.49 7.34
C SER A 215 11.12 -8.10 7.17
N LEU A 216 10.24 -7.13 6.99
CA LEU A 216 10.57 -5.70 6.89
C LEU A 216 9.79 -4.95 7.97
N ASN A 217 10.46 -4.08 8.71
CA ASN A 217 9.77 -3.10 9.54
C ASN A 217 9.37 -1.91 8.67
N ARG A 218 8.21 -1.32 8.95
CA ARG A 218 7.74 -0.13 8.25
C ARG A 218 7.22 0.92 9.21
N ALA A 219 7.34 2.17 8.83
CA ALA A 219 6.63 3.30 9.40
C ALA A 219 5.93 4.05 8.27
N PHE A 220 4.80 4.66 8.54
CA PHE A 220 4.06 5.45 7.57
C PHE A 220 3.35 6.61 8.27
N ALA A 221 3.13 7.67 7.52
CA ALA A 221 2.33 8.81 7.94
C ALA A 221 1.58 9.39 6.75
N GLY A 222 0.51 10.09 7.01
CA GLY A 222 -0.28 10.75 5.97
C GLY A 222 -1.31 11.69 6.55
N VAL A 223 -2.02 12.36 5.68
CA VAL A 223 -3.13 13.25 6.01
C VAL A 223 -4.31 12.91 5.10
N ASN A 224 -5.47 12.71 5.68
CA ASN A 224 -6.73 12.66 4.95
C ASN A 224 -7.36 14.06 4.98
N ILE A 225 -7.78 14.56 3.81
CA ILE A 225 -8.43 15.86 3.67
C ILE A 225 -9.89 15.61 3.28
N ASN A 226 -10.81 16.06 4.12
CA ASN A 226 -12.23 15.99 3.85
C ASN A 226 -12.69 17.34 3.29
N LEU A 227 -13.00 17.39 1.99
CA LEU A 227 -13.38 18.62 1.29
C LEU A 227 -14.87 18.95 1.44
N GLY A 228 -15.64 18.18 2.21
CA GLY A 228 -17.04 18.50 2.48
C GLY A 228 -17.97 18.43 1.27
N ILE A 229 -17.56 17.80 0.18
CA ILE A 229 -18.40 17.62 -1.00
C ILE A 229 -19.40 16.50 -0.66
N ASN A 230 -20.60 16.88 -0.28
CA ASN A 230 -21.73 15.99 -0.16
C ASN A 230 -22.40 15.90 -1.54
N LEU A 231 -22.27 14.75 -2.18
CA LEU A 231 -23.03 14.38 -3.39
C LEU A 231 -24.32 13.68 -2.99
#